data_6989cd56a8a39e2f5a6759362f2a4dc4
#
_entry.id   6989cd56a8a39e2f5a6759362f2a4dc4
#
_cell.length_a   1.000
_cell.length_b   1.000
_cell.length_c   1.000
_cell.angle_alpha   90.00
_cell.angle_beta   90.00
_cell.angle_gamma   90.00
#
_symmetry.space_group_name_H-M   'P 1'
#
loop_
_entity.id
_entity.type
_entity.pdbx_description
1 polymer ?
#
loop_
_entity_poly.entity_id
_entity_poly.type
_entity_poly.pdbx_seq_one_letter_code
_entity_poly.pdbx_strand_id
1 'polypeptide(L)'
;LGMIPLRRALYLSRNTVSVRLLQNVGIDRTRQLLMDFGLQEEQIPRNYTIALGTPQVLPIQMATGYATFANGGYRIQPHFIQRIEDTTGKVIFEAKPEYACIACINNPDAYIEQENATDAEVTELTNQRVEDEIAAVETLLDTDNNTANNANYRQAQRILKSSSAYDMANILRDVIQHGTGRAALKIGRDDLGGKTGTTNDAKD
;
A
#
# COMPACT_ATOMS: atom_id res chain seq x y z
N LEU A 1 27.29 -19.14 -2.10
CA LEU A 1 26.40 -18.99 -0.97
C LEU A 1 25.37 -20.11 -1.02
N GLY A 2 25.29 -20.94 0.02
CA GLY A 2 24.30 -22.03 0.13
C GLY A 2 22.86 -21.49 0.22
N MET A 3 21.92 -22.35 0.65
CA MET A 3 20.53 -21.95 0.88
C MET A 3 20.46 -20.87 1.95
N ILE A 4 19.74 -19.77 1.64
CA ILE A 4 19.48 -18.67 2.57
C ILE A 4 17.98 -18.37 2.60
N PRO A 5 17.41 -17.95 3.76
CA PRO A 5 16.02 -17.49 3.82
C PRO A 5 15.74 -16.31 2.88
N LEU A 6 14.53 -16.23 2.31
CA LEU A 6 14.13 -15.13 1.43
C LEU A 6 14.28 -13.76 2.12
N ARG A 7 13.87 -13.67 3.38
CA ARG A 7 14.05 -12.48 4.22
C ARG A 7 15.51 -11.99 4.20
N ARG A 8 16.46 -12.90 4.43
CA ARG A 8 17.89 -12.59 4.39
C ARG A 8 18.36 -12.18 3.01
N ALA A 9 17.85 -12.81 1.97
CA ALA A 9 18.18 -12.45 0.60
C ALA A 9 17.73 -11.03 0.26
N LEU A 10 16.55 -10.61 0.71
CA LEU A 10 16.02 -9.28 0.46
C LEU A 10 16.82 -8.20 1.18
N TYR A 11 17.06 -8.33 2.49
CA TYR A 11 17.80 -7.30 3.22
C TYR A 11 19.29 -7.21 2.82
N LEU A 12 19.86 -8.28 2.26
CA LEU A 12 21.20 -8.26 1.64
C LEU A 12 21.17 -7.89 0.15
N SER A 13 20.01 -7.58 -0.41
CA SER A 13 19.83 -7.19 -1.82
C SER A 13 20.42 -8.20 -2.82
N ARG A 14 20.08 -9.51 -2.67
CA ARG A 14 20.61 -10.58 -3.52
C ARG A 14 19.83 -10.71 -4.82
N ASN A 15 20.32 -10.09 -5.88
CA ASN A 15 19.69 -10.04 -7.20
C ASN A 15 19.35 -11.44 -7.76
N THR A 16 20.25 -12.41 -7.63
CA THR A 16 20.01 -13.78 -8.13
C THR A 16 18.81 -14.46 -7.46
N VAL A 17 18.56 -14.17 -6.19
CA VAL A 17 17.40 -14.70 -5.46
C VAL A 17 16.14 -14.00 -5.92
N SER A 18 16.16 -12.67 -6.10
CA SER A 18 15.02 -11.90 -6.61
C SER A 18 14.58 -12.36 -7.99
N VAL A 19 15.55 -12.59 -8.90
CA VAL A 19 15.25 -13.12 -10.26
C VAL A 19 14.64 -14.52 -10.19
N ARG A 20 15.18 -15.43 -9.37
CA ARG A 20 14.62 -16.78 -9.19
C ARG A 20 13.23 -16.75 -8.58
N LEU A 21 12.97 -15.85 -7.63
CA LEU A 21 11.64 -15.66 -7.08
C LEU A 21 10.66 -15.20 -8.16
N LEU A 22 11.04 -14.22 -8.99
CA LEU A 22 10.23 -13.78 -10.12
C LEU A 22 9.96 -14.89 -11.13
N GLN A 23 10.94 -15.78 -11.40
CA GLN A 23 10.74 -16.95 -12.25
C GLN A 23 9.64 -17.89 -11.69
N ASN A 24 9.60 -18.09 -10.38
CA ASN A 24 8.60 -18.94 -9.73
C ASN A 24 7.21 -18.27 -9.66
N VAL A 25 7.15 -16.97 -9.40
CA VAL A 25 5.90 -16.20 -9.33
C VAL A 25 5.28 -15.97 -10.71
N GLY A 26 6.13 -15.75 -11.71
CA GLY A 26 5.76 -15.40 -13.08
C GLY A 26 5.69 -13.90 -13.32
N ILE A 27 6.05 -13.51 -14.55
CA ILE A 27 6.13 -12.12 -14.99
C ILE A 27 4.73 -11.48 -14.99
N ASP A 28 3.74 -12.14 -15.56
CA ASP A 28 2.40 -11.57 -15.74
C ASP A 28 1.70 -11.30 -14.39
N ARG A 29 1.82 -12.24 -13.44
CA ARG A 29 1.29 -12.04 -12.08
C ARG A 29 1.98 -10.89 -11.36
N THR A 30 3.30 -10.78 -11.52
CA THR A 30 4.07 -9.67 -10.92
C THR A 30 3.70 -8.34 -11.54
N ARG A 31 3.52 -8.28 -12.88
CA ARG A 31 3.06 -7.08 -13.57
C ARG A 31 1.67 -6.65 -13.09
N GLN A 32 0.73 -7.59 -12.95
CA GLN A 32 -0.59 -7.28 -12.41
C GLN A 32 -0.50 -6.66 -11.02
N LEU A 33 0.26 -7.25 -10.12
CA LEU A 33 0.45 -6.70 -8.78
C LEU A 33 1.06 -5.29 -8.82
N LEU A 34 2.03 -5.03 -9.68
CA LEU A 34 2.62 -3.70 -9.83
C LEU A 34 1.60 -2.67 -10.36
N MET A 35 0.70 -3.08 -11.25
CA MET A 35 -0.43 -2.24 -11.68
C MET A 35 -1.41 -1.97 -10.53
N ASP A 36 -1.68 -2.96 -9.70
CA ASP A 36 -2.50 -2.78 -8.49
C ASP A 36 -1.85 -1.77 -7.53
N PHE A 37 -0.52 -1.70 -7.47
CA PHE A 37 0.23 -0.67 -6.75
C PHE A 37 0.20 0.72 -7.43
N GLY A 38 -0.36 0.83 -8.64
CA GLY A 38 -0.57 2.10 -9.35
C GLY A 38 0.47 2.45 -10.40
N LEU A 39 1.29 1.48 -10.82
CA LEU A 39 2.16 1.66 -11.97
C LEU A 39 1.36 1.51 -13.27
N GLN A 40 1.75 2.27 -14.29
CA GLN A 40 1.17 2.10 -15.63
C GLN A 40 1.78 0.87 -16.31
N GLU A 41 1.02 0.22 -17.19
CA GLU A 41 1.48 -0.99 -17.86
C GLU A 41 2.77 -0.76 -18.67
N GLU A 42 2.88 0.40 -19.30
CA GLU A 42 4.01 0.83 -20.12
C GLU A 42 5.31 1.04 -19.31
N GLN A 43 5.18 1.33 -18.02
CA GLN A 43 6.31 1.49 -17.11
C GLN A 43 6.95 0.15 -16.72
N ILE A 44 6.22 -0.97 -16.91
CA ILE A 44 6.60 -2.28 -16.39
C ILE A 44 7.09 -3.16 -17.54
N PRO A 45 8.40 -3.37 -17.69
CA PRO A 45 8.94 -4.22 -18.75
C PRO A 45 8.47 -5.66 -18.61
N ARG A 46 8.35 -6.38 -19.74
CA ARG A 46 7.86 -7.75 -19.77
C ARG A 46 9.00 -8.77 -19.75
N ASN A 47 9.91 -8.60 -18.79
CA ASN A 47 11.09 -9.46 -18.63
C ASN A 47 11.56 -9.54 -17.17
N TYR A 48 12.59 -10.33 -16.89
CA TYR A 48 13.08 -10.57 -15.52
C TYR A 48 13.79 -9.38 -14.87
N THR A 49 14.07 -8.32 -15.59
CA THR A 49 14.70 -7.12 -15.01
C THR A 49 13.79 -6.39 -14.04
N ILE A 50 12.48 -6.66 -14.07
CA ILE A 50 11.52 -6.18 -13.05
C ILE A 50 12.04 -6.49 -11.64
N ALA A 51 12.59 -7.70 -11.43
CA ALA A 51 13.13 -8.11 -10.13
C ALA A 51 14.33 -7.27 -9.66
N LEU A 52 14.92 -6.49 -10.55
CA LEU A 52 16.09 -5.64 -10.29
C LEU A 52 15.72 -4.15 -10.17
N GLY A 53 14.44 -3.82 -10.28
CA GLY A 53 13.97 -2.44 -10.11
C GLY A 53 14.11 -1.57 -11.36
N THR A 54 13.96 -2.15 -12.55
CA THR A 54 14.04 -1.40 -13.82
C THR A 54 12.80 -0.60 -14.21
N PRO A 55 11.59 -0.78 -13.64
CA PRO A 55 10.48 0.10 -13.93
C PRO A 55 10.82 1.56 -13.63
N GLN A 56 10.51 2.45 -14.58
CA GLN A 56 10.66 3.89 -14.38
C GLN A 56 9.39 4.43 -13.72
N VAL A 57 9.52 4.91 -12.50
CA VAL A 57 8.40 5.36 -11.68
C VAL A 57 8.61 6.79 -11.19
N LEU A 58 7.52 7.50 -10.98
CA LEU A 58 7.55 8.81 -10.35
C LEU A 58 7.79 8.66 -8.83
N PRO A 59 8.48 9.60 -8.18
CA PRO A 59 8.67 9.58 -6.72
C PRO A 59 7.37 9.43 -5.94
N ILE A 60 6.28 10.03 -6.40
CA ILE A 60 4.96 9.92 -5.78
C ILE A 60 4.39 8.50 -5.87
N GLN A 61 4.61 7.78 -6.97
CA GLN A 61 4.19 6.38 -7.11
C GLN A 61 4.98 5.49 -6.14
N MET A 62 6.28 5.74 -6.00
CA MET A 62 7.11 5.04 -5.03
C MET A 62 6.64 5.29 -3.59
N ALA A 63 6.38 6.55 -3.23
CA ALA A 63 5.85 6.92 -1.92
C ALA A 63 4.52 6.22 -1.62
N THR A 64 3.60 6.18 -2.59
CA THR A 64 2.31 5.48 -2.48
C THR A 64 2.51 3.98 -2.28
N GLY A 65 3.44 3.37 -3.02
CA GLY A 65 3.77 1.96 -2.87
C GLY A 65 4.26 1.61 -1.46
N TYR A 66 5.17 2.41 -0.90
CA TYR A 66 5.65 2.22 0.48
C TYR A 66 4.54 2.48 1.51
N ALA A 67 3.70 3.51 1.29
CA ALA A 67 2.55 3.79 2.15
C ALA A 67 1.59 2.61 2.21
N THR A 68 1.41 1.87 1.10
CA THR A 68 0.58 0.66 1.08
C THR A 68 1.06 -0.41 2.05
N PHE A 69 2.36 -0.61 2.19
CA PHE A 69 2.89 -1.53 3.22
C PHE A 69 2.69 -0.99 4.64
N ALA A 70 2.86 0.32 4.83
CA ALA A 70 2.76 0.95 6.15
C ALA A 70 1.32 1.00 6.68
N ASN A 71 0.31 1.03 5.81
CA ASN A 71 -1.10 1.18 6.18
C ASN A 71 -1.91 -0.13 6.07
N GLY A 72 -1.26 -1.29 6.21
CA GLY A 72 -1.95 -2.58 6.26
C GLY A 72 -2.42 -3.12 4.91
N GLY A 73 -1.84 -2.66 3.81
CA GLY A 73 -2.10 -3.16 2.46
C GLY A 73 -3.12 -2.36 1.65
N TYR A 74 -3.56 -1.22 2.16
CA TYR A 74 -4.46 -0.32 1.45
C TYR A 74 -3.68 0.65 0.58
N ARG A 75 -4.03 0.75 -0.71
CA ARG A 75 -3.51 1.74 -1.62
C ARG A 75 -4.36 3.00 -1.55
N ILE A 76 -3.76 4.11 -1.16
CA ILE A 76 -4.40 5.43 -1.13
C ILE A 76 -3.98 6.26 -2.34
N GLN A 77 -4.84 7.14 -2.81
CA GLN A 77 -4.49 8.10 -3.86
C GLN A 77 -3.92 9.38 -3.24
N PRO A 78 -2.66 9.75 -3.56
CA PRO A 78 -2.08 10.98 -3.05
C PRO A 78 -2.76 12.20 -3.68
N HIS A 79 -2.92 13.27 -2.90
CA HIS A 79 -3.41 14.56 -3.36
C HIS A 79 -2.60 15.69 -2.74
N PHE A 80 -2.50 16.81 -3.43
CA PHE A 80 -1.72 17.97 -2.99
C PHE A 80 -2.59 19.16 -2.61
N ILE A 81 -3.82 19.23 -3.18
CA ILE A 81 -4.73 20.32 -2.92
C ILE A 81 -5.80 19.79 -1.99
N GLN A 82 -5.85 20.32 -0.77
CA GLN A 82 -6.87 19.97 0.21
C GLN A 82 -8.16 20.74 -0.01
N ARG A 83 -8.05 22.06 -0.28
CA ARG A 83 -9.20 22.95 -0.40
C ARG A 83 -8.86 24.15 -1.28
N ILE A 84 -9.83 24.63 -2.05
CA ILE A 84 -9.75 25.87 -2.83
C ILE A 84 -10.95 26.71 -2.44
N GLU A 85 -10.71 27.98 -2.13
CA GLU A 85 -11.73 28.97 -1.84
C GLU A 85 -11.63 30.15 -2.82
N ASP A 86 -12.75 30.80 -3.09
CA ASP A 86 -12.76 32.07 -3.81
C ASP A 86 -12.41 33.23 -2.88
N THR A 87 -12.34 34.46 -3.43
CA THR A 87 -12.01 35.66 -2.68
C THR A 87 -13.05 36.06 -1.63
N THR A 88 -14.24 35.44 -1.65
CA THR A 88 -15.33 35.65 -0.68
C THR A 88 -15.30 34.60 0.44
N GLY A 89 -14.38 33.59 0.37
CA GLY A 89 -14.31 32.50 1.33
C GLY A 89 -15.24 31.32 0.99
N LYS A 90 -15.89 31.36 -0.17
CA LYS A 90 -16.71 30.24 -0.63
C LYS A 90 -15.84 29.11 -1.12
N VAL A 91 -16.08 27.89 -0.62
CA VAL A 91 -15.38 26.67 -1.06
C VAL A 91 -15.76 26.34 -2.49
N ILE A 92 -14.76 26.30 -3.39
CA ILE A 92 -14.89 25.89 -4.79
C ILE A 92 -14.56 24.41 -4.95
N PHE A 93 -13.58 23.95 -4.18
CA PHE A 93 -13.12 22.56 -4.20
C PHE A 93 -12.70 22.12 -2.80
N GLU A 94 -13.03 20.89 -2.44
CA GLU A 94 -12.54 20.23 -1.24
C GLU A 94 -12.18 18.78 -1.60
N ALA A 95 -10.95 18.36 -1.25
CA ALA A 95 -10.48 17.01 -1.50
C ALA A 95 -11.31 16.02 -0.69
N LYS A 96 -11.63 14.89 -1.33
CA LYS A 96 -12.27 13.74 -0.67
C LYS A 96 -11.21 12.61 -0.59
N PRO A 97 -10.34 12.63 0.43
CA PRO A 97 -9.27 11.65 0.55
C PRO A 97 -9.82 10.23 0.75
N GLU A 98 -9.03 9.27 0.32
CA GLU A 98 -9.27 7.86 0.64
C GLU A 98 -8.63 7.51 1.98
N TYR A 99 -9.29 6.68 2.76
CA TYR A 99 -8.84 6.24 4.08
C TYR A 99 -8.66 4.73 4.10
N ALA A 100 -7.57 4.26 4.69
CA ALA A 100 -7.33 2.83 4.90
C ALA A 100 -8.34 2.22 5.89
N CYS A 101 -8.79 3.00 6.85
CA CYS A 101 -9.79 2.59 7.84
C CYS A 101 -10.75 3.74 8.12
N ILE A 102 -11.97 3.69 7.56
CA ILE A 102 -12.98 4.72 7.82
C ILE A 102 -13.47 4.65 9.28
N ALA A 103 -13.67 3.45 9.82
CA ALA A 103 -14.08 3.29 11.22
C ALA A 103 -13.09 3.91 12.20
N CYS A 104 -11.78 3.89 11.86
CA CYS A 104 -10.73 4.45 12.71
C CYS A 104 -10.73 5.98 12.80
N ILE A 105 -11.45 6.68 11.93
CA ILE A 105 -11.56 8.15 11.97
C ILE A 105 -12.22 8.60 13.29
N ASN A 106 -13.22 7.84 13.73
CA ASN A 106 -13.99 8.15 14.95
C ASN A 106 -13.63 7.22 16.13
N ASN A 107 -12.97 6.10 15.88
CA ASN A 107 -12.54 5.14 16.88
C ASN A 107 -11.17 4.55 16.49
N PRO A 108 -10.05 5.10 17.01
CA PRO A 108 -8.70 4.60 16.71
C PRO A 108 -8.51 3.10 17.03
N ASP A 109 -9.23 2.59 18.01
CA ASP A 109 -9.13 1.17 18.44
C ASP A 109 -9.79 0.21 17.43
N ALA A 110 -10.66 0.69 16.56
CA ALA A 110 -11.27 -0.13 15.50
C ALA A 110 -10.23 -0.74 14.54
N TYR A 111 -9.03 -0.16 14.44
CA TYR A 111 -7.93 -0.73 13.67
C TYR A 111 -7.46 -2.07 14.25
N ILE A 112 -7.39 -2.18 15.57
CA ILE A 112 -6.96 -3.38 16.29
C ILE A 112 -7.98 -4.52 16.10
N GLU A 113 -9.26 -4.21 16.07
CA GLU A 113 -10.32 -5.18 15.83
C GLU A 113 -10.28 -5.75 14.42
N GLN A 114 -9.94 -4.92 13.41
CA GLN A 114 -9.77 -5.36 12.02
C GLN A 114 -8.52 -6.24 11.81
N GLU A 115 -7.44 -6.01 12.55
CA GLU A 115 -6.24 -6.84 12.45
C GLU A 115 -6.42 -8.23 13.05
N ASN A 116 -7.30 -8.38 14.05
CA ASN A 116 -7.58 -9.64 14.72
C ASN A 116 -8.56 -10.54 13.94
N ALA A 117 -9.24 -9.99 12.93
CA ALA A 117 -10.09 -10.78 12.04
C ALA A 117 -9.23 -11.63 11.10
N THR A 118 -9.55 -12.93 10.99
CA THR A 118 -8.86 -13.80 10.03
C THR A 118 -9.17 -13.35 8.59
N ASP A 119 -8.23 -13.55 7.67
CA ASP A 119 -8.40 -13.18 6.24
C ASP A 119 -9.67 -13.79 5.61
N ALA A 120 -10.16 -14.93 6.13
CA ALA A 120 -11.41 -15.57 5.71
C ALA A 120 -12.64 -14.80 6.23
N GLU A 121 -12.62 -14.38 7.49
CA GLU A 121 -13.69 -13.57 8.10
C GLU A 121 -13.78 -12.19 7.45
N VAL A 122 -12.64 -11.57 7.11
CA VAL A 122 -12.61 -10.29 6.39
C VAL A 122 -13.20 -10.41 4.98
N THR A 123 -12.95 -11.53 4.28
CA THR A 123 -13.51 -11.76 2.95
C THR A 123 -15.03 -12.03 3.04
N GLU A 124 -15.48 -12.78 4.04
CA GLU A 124 -16.89 -13.09 4.27
C GLU A 124 -17.67 -11.86 4.73
N LEU A 125 -17.11 -11.08 5.67
CA LEU A 125 -17.65 -9.79 6.12
C LEU A 125 -17.68 -8.74 4.99
N THR A 126 -16.73 -8.77 4.06
CA THR A 126 -16.73 -7.84 2.91
C THR A 126 -17.81 -8.22 1.91
N ASN A 127 -18.01 -9.52 1.64
CA ASN A 127 -19.07 -9.99 0.76
C ASN A 127 -20.46 -9.76 1.38
N GLN A 128 -20.63 -10.03 2.66
CA GLN A 128 -21.86 -9.79 3.38
C GLN A 128 -22.20 -8.30 3.49
N ARG A 129 -21.17 -7.43 3.67
CA ARG A 129 -21.34 -5.98 3.63
C ARG A 129 -21.76 -5.44 2.26
N VAL A 130 -21.25 -6.01 1.18
CA VAL A 130 -21.65 -5.63 -0.18
C VAL A 130 -23.11 -6.03 -0.43
N GLU A 131 -23.56 -7.19 0.05
CA GLU A 131 -24.95 -7.61 0.00
C GLU A 131 -25.84 -6.75 0.90
N ASP A 132 -25.38 -6.42 2.11
CA ASP A 132 -26.08 -5.53 3.05
C ASP A 132 -26.11 -4.07 2.55
N GLU A 133 -25.04 -3.59 1.87
CA GLU A 133 -25.03 -2.26 1.24
C GLU A 133 -25.97 -2.19 0.02
N ILE A 134 -26.10 -3.26 -0.76
CA ILE A 134 -27.08 -3.34 -1.86
C ILE A 134 -28.49 -3.34 -1.28
N ALA A 135 -28.76 -4.12 -0.23
CA ALA A 135 -30.05 -4.14 0.46
C ALA A 135 -30.35 -2.82 1.18
N ALA A 136 -29.33 -2.15 1.74
CA ALA A 136 -29.46 -0.84 2.37
C ALA A 136 -29.68 0.29 1.38
N VAL A 137 -29.11 0.23 0.18
CA VAL A 137 -29.38 1.18 -0.91
C VAL A 137 -30.82 1.07 -1.41
N GLU A 138 -31.38 -0.15 -1.45
CA GLU A 138 -32.80 -0.36 -1.75
C GLU A 138 -33.73 0.17 -0.64
N THR A 139 -33.29 0.14 0.62
CA THR A 139 -34.05 0.66 1.79
C THR A 139 -33.87 2.18 1.99
N LEU A 140 -32.74 2.76 1.55
CA LEU A 140 -32.39 4.19 1.71
C LEU A 140 -33.09 5.11 0.69
N LEU A 141 -33.83 4.57 -0.25
CA LEU A 141 -34.75 5.37 -1.06
C LEU A 141 -35.98 5.86 -0.25
N ASP A 142 -36.16 5.42 1.01
CA ASP A 142 -37.35 5.71 1.81
C ASP A 142 -37.13 6.39 3.17
N THR A 143 -35.89 6.71 3.61
CA THR A 143 -35.74 7.43 4.90
C THR A 143 -34.61 8.44 4.90
N ASP A 144 -34.99 9.72 4.86
CA ASP A 144 -34.18 10.90 5.19
C ASP A 144 -33.70 10.90 6.66
N ASN A 145 -32.44 11.40 6.84
CA ASN A 145 -31.89 11.91 8.09
C ASN A 145 -31.34 10.93 9.14
N ASN A 146 -30.16 10.31 8.89
CA ASN A 146 -29.11 10.22 9.93
C ASN A 146 -27.72 9.72 9.47
N THR A 147 -27.36 9.80 8.21
CA THR A 147 -26.05 9.33 7.67
C THR A 147 -25.14 10.47 7.21
N ALA A 148 -25.32 11.67 7.71
CA ALA A 148 -24.59 12.88 7.24
C ALA A 148 -23.07 12.85 7.52
N ASN A 149 -22.55 11.97 8.38
CA ASN A 149 -21.12 11.98 8.78
C ASN A 149 -20.21 11.03 7.99
N ASN A 150 -20.72 10.03 7.28
CA ASN A 150 -19.87 9.10 6.51
C ASN A 150 -19.83 9.36 5.00
N ALA A 151 -20.69 10.21 4.47
CA ALA A 151 -20.79 10.49 3.03
C ALA A 151 -19.56 11.22 2.42
N ASN A 152 -18.66 11.71 3.26
CA ASN A 152 -17.48 12.48 2.80
C ASN A 152 -16.19 11.67 2.69
N TYR A 153 -16.16 10.41 3.15
CA TYR A 153 -14.95 9.59 3.16
C TYR A 153 -15.08 8.41 2.20
N ARG A 154 -13.99 8.12 1.48
CA ARG A 154 -13.90 6.99 0.57
C ARG A 154 -12.97 5.93 1.17
N GLN A 155 -13.43 4.68 1.18
CA GLN A 155 -12.57 3.56 1.58
C GLN A 155 -11.50 3.31 0.50
N ALA A 156 -10.25 3.27 0.91
CA ALA A 156 -9.15 2.91 0.04
C ALA A 156 -9.23 1.43 -0.37
N GLN A 157 -8.80 1.13 -1.59
CA GLN A 157 -8.75 -0.23 -2.08
C GLN A 157 -7.65 -1.03 -1.36
N ARG A 158 -8.01 -2.17 -0.80
CA ARG A 158 -7.03 -3.11 -0.25
C ARG A 158 -6.45 -3.96 -1.37
N ILE A 159 -5.14 -3.87 -1.59
CA ILE A 159 -4.42 -4.62 -2.64
C ILE A 159 -3.52 -5.73 -2.08
N LEU A 160 -3.24 -5.69 -0.77
CA LEU A 160 -2.48 -6.73 -0.06
C LEU A 160 -3.24 -7.16 1.20
N LYS A 161 -3.05 -8.42 1.58
CA LYS A 161 -3.44 -8.90 2.91
C LYS A 161 -2.65 -8.17 3.99
N SER A 162 -3.26 -7.90 5.16
CA SER A 162 -2.58 -7.28 6.30
C SER A 162 -1.33 -8.03 6.70
N SER A 163 -1.41 -9.35 6.79
CA SER A 163 -0.26 -10.21 7.13
C SER A 163 0.90 -10.03 6.14
N SER A 164 0.61 -9.96 4.83
CA SER A 164 1.65 -9.74 3.81
C SER A 164 2.24 -8.34 3.86
N ALA A 165 1.43 -7.32 4.14
CA ALA A 165 1.89 -5.95 4.33
C ALA A 165 2.78 -5.84 5.57
N TYR A 166 2.37 -6.45 6.68
CA TYR A 166 3.14 -6.52 7.92
C TYR A 166 4.48 -7.24 7.73
N ASP A 167 4.47 -8.42 7.10
CA ASP A 167 5.70 -9.16 6.79
C ASP A 167 6.66 -8.34 5.95
N MET A 168 6.15 -7.65 4.92
CA MET A 168 6.98 -6.80 4.08
C MET A 168 7.54 -5.61 4.87
N ALA A 169 6.74 -4.93 5.69
CA ALA A 169 7.20 -3.84 6.54
C ALA A 169 8.32 -4.29 7.48
N ASN A 170 8.18 -5.48 8.09
CA ASN A 170 9.22 -6.07 8.94
C ASN A 170 10.50 -6.40 8.16
N ILE A 171 10.39 -6.94 6.93
CA ILE A 171 11.57 -7.23 6.12
C ILE A 171 12.26 -5.92 5.68
N LEU A 172 11.49 -4.88 5.37
CA LEU A 172 12.04 -3.55 5.05
C LEU A 172 12.76 -2.93 6.26
N ARG A 173 12.26 -3.15 7.48
CA ARG A 173 12.95 -2.77 8.72
C ARG A 173 14.29 -3.52 8.87
N ASP A 174 14.34 -4.81 8.53
CA ASP A 174 15.59 -5.57 8.56
C ASP A 174 16.64 -5.04 7.58
N VAL A 175 16.26 -4.44 6.46
CA VAL A 175 17.20 -3.78 5.54
C VAL A 175 17.97 -2.68 6.27
N ILE A 176 17.29 -1.94 7.17
CA ILE A 176 17.90 -0.89 7.97
C ILE A 176 18.68 -1.50 9.16
N GLN A 177 18.11 -2.47 9.88
CA GLN A 177 18.72 -3.02 11.09
C GLN A 177 19.93 -3.93 10.78
N HIS A 178 19.84 -4.77 9.75
CA HIS A 178 20.78 -5.86 9.48
C HIS A 178 21.35 -5.88 8.08
N GLY A 179 20.80 -5.07 7.17
CA GLY A 179 21.07 -5.11 5.75
C GLY A 179 21.87 -3.94 5.19
N THR A 180 21.62 -3.65 3.94
CA THR A 180 22.34 -2.64 3.17
C THR A 180 21.99 -1.20 3.55
N GLY A 181 20.89 -0.99 4.28
CA GLY A 181 20.39 0.34 4.70
C GLY A 181 20.90 0.82 6.05
N ARG A 182 21.86 0.17 6.70
CA ARG A 182 22.32 0.48 8.07
C ARG A 182 22.77 1.93 8.28
N ALA A 183 23.17 2.63 7.23
CA ALA A 183 23.54 4.04 7.33
C ALA A 183 22.38 4.92 7.87
N ALA A 184 21.13 4.52 7.63
CA ALA A 184 19.94 5.23 8.12
C ALA A 184 19.78 5.15 9.66
N LEU A 185 20.41 4.21 10.35
CA LEU A 185 20.40 4.15 11.81
C LEU A 185 20.96 5.41 12.47
N LYS A 186 21.79 6.18 11.75
CA LYS A 186 22.33 7.46 12.24
C LYS A 186 21.25 8.52 12.48
N ILE A 187 20.03 8.33 11.93
CA ILE A 187 18.89 9.22 12.13
C ILE A 187 18.34 9.09 13.57
N GLY A 188 18.69 8.01 14.29
CA GLY A 188 18.26 7.81 15.68
C GLY A 188 16.81 7.36 15.83
N ARG A 189 16.21 6.79 14.77
CA ARG A 189 14.87 6.18 14.78
C ARG A 189 14.99 4.68 14.59
N ASP A 190 14.17 3.91 15.26
CA ASP A 190 14.12 2.44 15.20
C ASP A 190 12.93 1.90 14.37
N ASP A 191 12.01 2.77 13.97
CA ASP A 191 10.83 2.48 13.18
C ASP A 191 11.04 2.65 11.66
N LEU A 192 12.30 2.83 11.23
CA LEU A 192 12.63 3.01 9.81
C LEU A 192 12.62 1.67 9.08
N GLY A 193 11.95 1.69 7.92
CA GLY A 193 11.98 0.60 6.92
C GLY A 193 12.29 1.16 5.54
N GLY A 194 12.96 0.40 4.69
CA GLY A 194 13.29 0.85 3.35
C GLY A 194 14.09 -0.17 2.57
N LYS A 195 14.39 0.14 1.30
CA LYS A 195 15.24 -0.67 0.43
C LYS A 195 16.23 0.22 -0.30
N THR A 196 17.50 -0.13 -0.22
CA THR A 196 18.55 0.56 -0.97
C THR A 196 18.45 0.21 -2.46
N GLY A 197 18.61 1.22 -3.32
CA GLY A 197 18.83 1.08 -4.75
C GLY A 197 20.32 1.18 -5.09
N THR A 198 20.68 0.72 -6.28
CA THR A 198 21.96 0.97 -6.90
C THR A 198 21.70 1.15 -8.40
N THR A 199 21.93 2.33 -8.90
CA THR A 199 21.82 2.64 -10.33
C THR A 199 23.14 2.38 -11.04
N ASN A 200 23.08 2.04 -12.33
CA ASN A 200 24.25 2.05 -13.18
C ASN A 200 24.70 3.52 -13.35
N ASP A 201 26.00 3.76 -13.28
CA ASP A 201 26.60 5.09 -13.40
C ASP A 201 26.31 6.08 -12.26
N ALA A 202 25.80 5.59 -11.12
CA ALA A 202 25.46 6.42 -9.94
C ALA A 202 24.61 7.68 -10.29
N LYS A 203 23.71 7.54 -11.25
CA LYS A 203 22.73 8.57 -11.63
C LYS A 203 21.43 8.29 -10.87
N ASP A 204 21.22 9.02 -9.81
CA ASP A 204 19.97 9.04 -9.03
C ASP A 204 19.11 10.22 -9.43
#